data_35a29d196a51b45da9e09299ded3b62b
#
_entry.id   35a29d196a51b45da9e09299ded3b62b
#
_cell.length_a   1.000
_cell.length_b   1.000
_cell.length_c   1.000
_cell.angle_alpha   90.00
_cell.angle_beta   90.00
_cell.angle_gamma   90.00
#
_symmetry.space_group_name_H-M   'P 1'
#
loop_
_entity.id
_entity.type
_entity.pdbx_description
1 polymer ?
#
loop_
_entity_poly.entity_id
_entity_poly.type
_entity_poly.pdbx_seq_one_letter_code
_entity_poly.pdbx_strand_id
1 'polypeptide(L)'
;MKNDLSCGVARDLMPLYAEGLAGEESREALERHTAQCPACAARLAAMTAPEEPVMEEPEREVDYLRTIRRKTKGRMVLAVVCTLLVLAALWGLRVYVIGAPADREAHPMSFGVHTHPAEETLDLRILAPADAPSDAPAYWDWETTREGETVFITARQGRPSPIHPREEYAMTIDVSGVKEVYLCGVLLWQDDVTLTADAQSVYACRTPYVGDAPALGRLAQALVQAGRLPDGYTMELQTSHTPYRWTLCYHAPASPAEEDLLNRRVEAAAPLLLALVDNLGEVAWSYPSADGETVVHTLSQERLSEILGDLAGGDIKACAQSPAAFQKLWNRTDAWLYGES
;
A
#
# COMPACT_ATOMS: atom_id res chain seq x y z
N MET A 1 101.67 51.04 -11.73
CA MET A 1 101.39 50.55 -10.40
C MET A 1 100.47 49.32 -10.62
N LYS A 2 100.99 48.11 -10.45
CA LYS A 2 100.15 46.86 -10.53
C LYS A 2 99.23 46.81 -9.34
N ASN A 3 97.96 47.01 -9.54
CA ASN A 3 96.92 46.71 -8.49
C ASN A 3 96.73 45.21 -8.45
N ASP A 4 97.52 44.50 -7.63
CA ASP A 4 97.34 43.11 -7.36
C ASP A 4 96.10 42.94 -6.45
N LEU A 5 95.12 42.16 -6.88
CA LEU A 5 93.91 41.89 -6.08
C LEU A 5 94.31 41.25 -4.74
N SER A 6 93.73 41.68 -3.60
CA SER A 6 93.95 40.98 -2.35
C SER A 6 93.12 39.70 -2.32
N CYS A 7 93.54 38.65 -1.57
CA CYS A 7 92.82 37.40 -1.45
C CYS A 7 91.37 37.54 -0.90
N GLY A 8 91.14 38.62 -0.10
CA GLY A 8 89.80 38.93 0.38
C GLY A 8 88.88 39.36 -0.77
N VAL A 9 89.25 40.30 -1.54
CA VAL A 9 88.52 40.81 -2.72
C VAL A 9 88.31 39.70 -3.76
N ALA A 10 89.36 38.86 -3.98
CA ALA A 10 89.28 37.76 -4.90
C ALA A 10 88.17 36.74 -4.46
N ARG A 11 88.05 36.45 -3.16
CA ARG A 11 86.99 35.56 -2.59
C ARG A 11 85.60 36.10 -2.79
N ASP A 12 85.42 37.43 -2.64
CA ASP A 12 84.12 38.08 -2.82
C ASP A 12 83.69 38.08 -4.29
N LEU A 13 84.63 38.05 -5.25
CA LEU A 13 84.35 37.99 -6.70
C LEU A 13 84.14 36.58 -7.21
N MET A 14 84.56 35.50 -6.49
CA MET A 14 84.45 34.11 -6.93
C MET A 14 82.96 33.63 -7.16
N PRO A 15 81.96 33.96 -6.34
CA PRO A 15 80.59 33.60 -6.63
C PRO A 15 80.13 34.23 -7.95
N LEU A 16 80.35 35.50 -8.14
CA LEU A 16 79.96 36.20 -9.36
C LEU A 16 80.66 35.67 -10.61
N TYR A 17 81.90 35.24 -10.48
CA TYR A 17 82.63 34.57 -11.54
C TYR A 17 82.05 33.18 -11.86
N ALA A 18 81.76 32.38 -10.87
CA ALA A 18 81.21 31.07 -11.03
C ALA A 18 79.79 31.07 -11.66
N GLU A 19 79.03 32.12 -11.37
CA GLU A 19 77.65 32.32 -11.94
C GLU A 19 77.74 33.09 -13.32
N GLY A 20 78.94 33.48 -13.82
CA GLY A 20 79.08 34.18 -15.08
C GLY A 20 78.69 35.67 -15.05
N LEU A 21 78.48 36.23 -13.88
CA LEU A 21 77.95 37.58 -13.65
C LEU A 21 79.08 38.61 -13.42
N ALA A 22 80.34 38.20 -13.38
CA ALA A 22 81.47 39.07 -13.21
C ALA A 22 81.79 39.86 -14.50
N GLY A 23 81.94 41.20 -14.39
CA GLY A 23 82.35 42.06 -15.52
C GLY A 23 83.75 41.71 -15.99
N GLU A 24 84.05 42.03 -17.25
CA GLU A 24 85.31 41.68 -17.96
C GLU A 24 86.58 42.05 -17.18
N GLU A 25 86.62 43.27 -16.62
CA GLU A 25 87.80 43.72 -15.85
C GLU A 25 88.01 42.96 -14.56
N SER A 26 86.85 42.57 -13.87
CA SER A 26 86.86 41.79 -12.62
C SER A 26 87.23 40.36 -12.90
N ARG A 27 86.79 39.77 -14.01
CA ARG A 27 87.15 38.44 -14.49
C ARG A 27 88.64 38.32 -14.75
N GLU A 28 89.20 39.24 -15.53
CA GLU A 28 90.64 39.25 -15.83
C GLU A 28 91.51 39.45 -14.56
N ALA A 29 91.09 40.31 -13.64
CA ALA A 29 91.77 40.53 -12.37
C ALA A 29 91.74 39.27 -11.48
N LEU A 30 90.54 38.53 -11.39
CA LEU A 30 90.42 37.29 -10.65
C LEU A 30 91.24 36.17 -11.25
N GLU A 31 91.23 35.98 -12.58
CA GLU A 31 92.07 34.97 -13.31
C GLU A 31 93.55 35.25 -13.11
N ARG A 32 93.99 36.47 -13.14
CA ARG A 32 95.40 36.85 -12.90
C ARG A 32 95.75 36.53 -11.44
N HIS A 33 94.86 36.82 -10.48
CA HIS A 33 95.11 36.50 -9.06
C HIS A 33 95.15 34.97 -8.81
N THR A 34 94.24 34.21 -9.38
CA THR A 34 94.16 32.76 -9.20
C THR A 34 95.34 32.04 -9.84
N ALA A 35 95.89 32.58 -10.93
CA ALA A 35 97.16 32.10 -11.53
C ALA A 35 98.35 32.24 -10.60
N GLN A 36 98.33 33.15 -9.64
CA GLN A 36 99.47 33.45 -8.72
C GLN A 36 99.19 32.93 -7.28
N CYS A 37 97.90 32.58 -6.91
CA CYS A 37 97.53 32.17 -5.60
C CYS A 37 96.87 30.76 -5.61
N PRO A 38 97.61 29.72 -5.28
CA PRO A 38 97.03 28.31 -5.28
C PRO A 38 95.82 28.10 -4.39
N ALA A 39 95.78 28.77 -3.23
CA ALA A 39 94.64 28.69 -2.31
C ALA A 39 93.33 29.24 -2.87
N CYS A 40 93.40 30.33 -3.64
CA CYS A 40 92.23 30.93 -4.33
C CYS A 40 91.88 30.13 -5.59
N ALA A 41 92.80 29.57 -6.27
CA ALA A 41 92.57 28.70 -7.42
C ALA A 41 91.80 27.38 -7.01
N ALA A 42 92.25 26.72 -5.92
CA ALA A 42 91.58 25.56 -5.40
C ALA A 42 90.14 25.84 -4.97
N ARG A 43 89.90 27.01 -4.35
CA ARG A 43 88.59 27.43 -3.94
C ARG A 43 87.63 27.71 -5.08
N LEU A 44 88.16 28.40 -6.14
CA LEU A 44 87.37 28.66 -7.35
C LEU A 44 87.04 27.35 -8.07
N ALA A 45 87.97 26.42 -8.18
CA ALA A 45 87.75 25.07 -8.77
C ALA A 45 86.68 24.29 -8.04
N ALA A 46 86.63 24.37 -6.69
CA ALA A 46 85.62 23.76 -5.89
C ALA A 46 84.20 24.34 -6.08
N MET A 47 84.12 25.66 -6.43
CA MET A 47 82.85 26.33 -6.69
C MET A 47 82.35 26.11 -8.12
N THR A 48 83.24 25.84 -9.08
CA THR A 48 82.93 25.61 -10.50
C THR A 48 82.91 24.08 -10.84
N ALA A 49 83.13 23.21 -9.85
CA ALA A 49 82.96 21.75 -10.04
C ALA A 49 81.51 21.42 -10.43
N PRO A 50 81.30 20.60 -11.48
CA PRO A 50 79.96 20.18 -11.83
C PRO A 50 79.34 19.49 -10.62
N GLU A 51 78.13 19.91 -10.19
CA GLU A 51 77.33 19.16 -9.23
C GLU A 51 77.06 17.78 -9.80
N GLU A 52 77.43 16.77 -9.09
CA GLU A 52 77.01 15.39 -9.45
C GLU A 52 75.48 15.38 -9.47
N PRO A 53 74.83 14.77 -10.50
CA PRO A 53 73.40 14.73 -10.55
C PRO A 53 72.88 14.00 -9.30
N VAL A 54 72.16 14.75 -8.43
CA VAL A 54 71.40 14.20 -7.34
C VAL A 54 70.43 13.21 -7.99
N MET A 55 70.62 11.92 -7.81
CA MET A 55 69.62 10.93 -8.18
C MET A 55 68.34 11.30 -7.46
N GLU A 56 67.34 11.84 -8.21
CA GLU A 56 66.00 12.03 -7.72
C GLU A 56 65.49 10.68 -7.19
N GLU A 57 65.34 10.53 -5.90
CA GLU A 57 64.59 9.42 -5.35
C GLU A 57 63.19 9.45 -5.99
N PRO A 58 62.71 8.33 -6.59
CA PRO A 58 61.39 8.31 -7.24
C PRO A 58 60.33 8.73 -6.22
N GLU A 59 59.49 9.69 -6.63
CA GLU A 59 58.38 10.27 -5.87
C GLU A 59 57.57 9.20 -5.12
N ARG A 60 57.90 8.92 -3.89
CA ARG A 60 57.07 8.08 -2.96
C ARG A 60 55.80 8.80 -2.50
N GLU A 61 55.62 10.08 -2.76
CA GLU A 61 54.45 10.87 -2.31
C GLU A 61 53.15 10.50 -3.05
N VAL A 62 53.22 10.10 -4.31
CA VAL A 62 52.01 9.82 -5.12
C VAL A 62 51.32 8.51 -4.69
N ASP A 63 52.07 7.57 -4.17
CA ASP A 63 51.52 6.23 -3.78
C ASP A 63 50.82 6.29 -2.42
N TYR A 64 51.19 7.19 -1.53
CA TYR A 64 50.59 7.36 -0.21
C TYR A 64 49.14 7.88 -0.32
N LEU A 65 48.90 8.88 -1.14
CA LEU A 65 47.57 9.42 -1.39
C LEU A 65 46.65 8.44 -2.11
N ARG A 66 47.18 7.66 -3.04
CA ARG A 66 46.44 6.56 -3.69
C ARG A 66 46.02 5.46 -2.67
N THR A 67 46.92 5.11 -1.76
CA THR A 67 46.65 4.10 -0.73
C THR A 67 45.62 4.59 0.28
N ILE A 68 45.69 5.85 0.71
CA ILE A 68 44.66 6.45 1.59
C ILE A 68 43.32 6.50 0.86
N ARG A 69 43.31 6.97 -0.39
CA ARG A 69 42.07 7.07 -1.18
C ARG A 69 41.42 5.70 -1.43
N ARG A 70 42.20 4.63 -1.63
CA ARG A 70 41.70 3.26 -1.72
C ARG A 70 41.14 2.74 -0.39
N LYS A 71 41.84 2.98 0.73
CA LYS A 71 41.38 2.57 2.07
C LYS A 71 40.12 3.36 2.49
N THR A 72 40.04 4.66 2.17
CA THR A 72 38.87 5.48 2.47
C THR A 72 37.67 5.09 1.60
N LYS A 73 37.88 4.83 0.29
CA LYS A 73 36.82 4.28 -0.57
C LYS A 73 36.32 2.92 -0.08
N GLY A 74 37.21 2.01 0.31
CA GLY A 74 36.84 0.72 0.85
C GLY A 74 36.02 0.82 2.14
N ARG A 75 36.41 1.72 3.07
CA ARG A 75 35.65 1.98 4.29
C ARG A 75 34.27 2.63 4.02
N MET A 76 34.21 3.54 3.04
CA MET A 76 32.98 4.18 2.62
C MET A 76 32.01 3.17 1.98
N VAL A 77 32.50 2.31 1.10
CA VAL A 77 31.71 1.21 0.52
C VAL A 77 31.24 0.25 1.60
N LEU A 78 32.12 -0.14 2.52
CA LEU A 78 31.74 -1.01 3.65
C LEU A 78 30.65 -0.36 4.52
N ALA A 79 30.78 0.93 4.85
CA ALA A 79 29.78 1.67 5.61
C ALA A 79 28.42 1.69 4.89
N VAL A 80 28.43 1.96 3.58
CA VAL A 80 27.18 1.93 2.77
C VAL A 80 26.55 0.54 2.77
N VAL A 81 27.36 -0.51 2.57
CA VAL A 81 26.87 -1.90 2.58
C VAL A 81 26.30 -2.26 3.96
N CYS A 82 26.99 -1.92 5.04
CA CYS A 82 26.49 -2.16 6.40
C CYS A 82 25.17 -1.40 6.66
N THR A 83 25.07 -0.15 6.22
CA THR A 83 23.82 0.63 6.35
C THR A 83 22.68 -0.03 5.56
N LEU A 84 22.92 -0.47 4.34
CA LEU A 84 21.91 -1.16 3.54
C LEU A 84 21.48 -2.49 4.18
N LEU A 85 22.42 -3.25 4.75
CA LEU A 85 22.12 -4.50 5.46
C LEU A 85 21.28 -4.24 6.73
N VAL A 86 21.59 -3.19 7.49
CA VAL A 86 20.78 -2.79 8.65
C VAL A 86 19.39 -2.36 8.22
N LEU A 87 19.26 -1.54 7.19
CA LEU A 87 17.95 -1.14 6.65
C LEU A 87 17.15 -2.34 6.14
N ALA A 88 17.79 -3.28 5.44
CA ALA A 88 17.15 -4.51 4.98
C ALA A 88 16.70 -5.39 6.17
N ALA A 89 17.53 -5.50 7.22
CA ALA A 89 17.18 -6.24 8.43
C ALA A 89 16.00 -5.57 9.17
N LEU A 90 16.00 -4.26 9.31
CA LEU A 90 14.89 -3.51 9.93
C LEU A 90 13.61 -3.63 9.10
N TRP A 91 13.72 -3.57 7.77
CA TRP A 91 12.59 -3.80 6.88
C TRP A 91 12.05 -5.23 7.01
N GLY A 92 12.94 -6.24 7.02
CA GLY A 92 12.57 -7.63 7.24
C GLY A 92 11.88 -7.84 8.59
N LEU A 93 12.43 -7.26 9.67
CA LEU A 93 11.84 -7.28 10.99
C LEU A 93 10.43 -6.67 10.98
N ARG A 94 10.26 -5.52 10.31
CA ARG A 94 8.95 -4.84 10.18
C ARG A 94 7.93 -5.69 9.44
N VAL A 95 8.33 -6.36 8.35
CA VAL A 95 7.43 -7.09 7.46
C VAL A 95 7.08 -8.49 7.95
N TYR A 96 8.07 -9.22 8.53
CA TYR A 96 7.93 -10.63 8.86
C TYR A 96 7.75 -10.93 10.35
N VAL A 97 8.04 -9.98 11.22
CA VAL A 97 7.97 -10.18 12.68
C VAL A 97 6.99 -9.23 13.34
N ILE A 98 7.14 -7.92 13.13
CA ILE A 98 6.27 -6.93 13.78
C ILE A 98 4.88 -6.91 13.11
N GLY A 99 4.83 -6.93 11.77
CA GLY A 99 3.60 -6.82 11.01
C GLY A 99 2.97 -5.42 11.08
N ALA A 100 1.75 -5.31 10.55
CA ALA A 100 0.87 -4.14 10.64
C ALA A 100 -0.41 -4.54 11.37
N PRO A 101 -1.20 -3.59 11.90
CA PRO A 101 -2.57 -3.89 12.30
C PRO A 101 -3.31 -4.54 11.12
N ALA A 102 -4.10 -5.56 11.40
CA ALA A 102 -4.91 -6.21 10.38
C ALA A 102 -6.02 -5.26 9.92
N ASP A 103 -6.17 -5.16 8.61
CA ASP A 103 -7.19 -4.34 7.95
C ASP A 103 -7.99 -5.23 7.00
N ARG A 104 -9.23 -5.51 7.37
CA ARG A 104 -10.12 -6.38 6.61
C ARG A 104 -10.70 -5.72 5.37
N GLU A 105 -10.76 -4.38 5.32
CA GLU A 105 -11.19 -3.67 4.12
C GLU A 105 -10.12 -3.76 3.02
N ALA A 106 -8.86 -3.58 3.41
CA ALA A 106 -7.74 -3.66 2.46
C ALA A 106 -7.40 -5.10 2.05
N HIS A 107 -7.58 -6.06 2.96
CA HIS A 107 -7.24 -7.46 2.74
C HIS A 107 -8.40 -8.37 3.18
N PRO A 108 -9.26 -8.81 2.25
CA PRO A 108 -10.37 -9.70 2.56
C PRO A 108 -9.89 -10.95 3.31
N MET A 109 -10.52 -11.21 4.44
CA MET A 109 -10.21 -12.33 5.32
C MET A 109 -11.30 -13.39 5.20
N SER A 110 -10.91 -14.65 4.98
CA SER A 110 -11.85 -15.76 5.00
C SER A 110 -12.13 -16.19 6.44
N PHE A 111 -13.38 -16.24 6.83
CA PHE A 111 -13.79 -16.62 8.18
C PHE A 111 -15.14 -17.33 8.17
N GLY A 112 -15.39 -18.10 9.21
CA GLY A 112 -16.69 -18.66 9.55
C GLY A 112 -17.16 -18.13 10.89
N VAL A 113 -18.45 -17.86 11.02
CA VAL A 113 -19.07 -17.44 12.28
C VAL A 113 -20.22 -18.38 12.59
N HIS A 114 -20.28 -18.81 13.83
CA HIS A 114 -21.40 -19.57 14.35
C HIS A 114 -21.87 -18.95 15.66
N THR A 115 -23.15 -18.58 15.72
CA THR A 115 -23.77 -17.97 16.89
C THR A 115 -24.50 -19.03 17.70
N HIS A 116 -24.27 -19.04 19.00
CA HIS A 116 -24.98 -19.90 19.97
C HIS A 116 -25.88 -19.02 20.85
N PRO A 117 -27.14 -18.73 20.41
CA PRO A 117 -28.01 -17.80 21.13
C PRO A 117 -28.35 -18.23 22.55
N ALA A 118 -28.44 -19.56 22.80
CA ALA A 118 -28.74 -20.09 24.11
C ALA A 118 -27.61 -19.93 25.13
N GLU A 119 -26.35 -19.82 24.64
CA GLU A 119 -25.15 -19.68 25.45
C GLU A 119 -24.63 -18.26 25.45
N GLU A 120 -25.25 -17.36 24.67
CA GLU A 120 -24.82 -15.99 24.44
C GLU A 120 -23.35 -15.91 23.98
N THR A 121 -22.94 -16.87 23.11
CA THR A 121 -21.58 -16.97 22.59
C THR A 121 -21.54 -16.93 21.06
N LEU A 122 -20.44 -16.45 20.52
CA LEU A 122 -20.14 -16.40 19.10
C LEU A 122 -18.80 -17.09 18.85
N ASP A 123 -18.83 -18.17 18.08
CA ASP A 123 -17.63 -18.85 17.61
C ASP A 123 -17.16 -18.23 16.32
N LEU A 124 -15.94 -17.71 16.32
CA LEU A 124 -15.27 -17.17 15.15
C LEU A 124 -14.11 -18.09 14.78
N ARG A 125 -14.11 -18.53 13.53
CA ARG A 125 -12.99 -19.29 12.93
C ARG A 125 -12.42 -18.51 11.76
N ILE A 126 -11.16 -18.13 11.86
CA ILE A 126 -10.40 -17.55 10.74
C ILE A 126 -9.83 -18.69 9.93
N LEU A 127 -10.11 -18.70 8.64
CA LEU A 127 -9.72 -19.78 7.74
C LEU A 127 -8.38 -19.42 7.05
N ALA A 128 -7.56 -20.44 6.81
CA ALA A 128 -6.33 -20.34 6.05
C ALA A 128 -6.44 -21.25 4.81
N PRO A 129 -7.17 -20.84 3.75
CA PRO A 129 -7.40 -21.69 2.61
C PRO A 129 -6.07 -22.07 1.93
N ALA A 130 -5.95 -23.36 1.56
CA ALA A 130 -4.74 -23.89 0.95
C ALA A 130 -4.45 -23.31 -0.45
N ASP A 131 -5.51 -22.83 -1.12
CA ASP A 131 -5.48 -22.17 -2.43
C ASP A 131 -5.35 -20.64 -2.35
N ALA A 132 -5.15 -20.10 -1.14
CA ALA A 132 -4.94 -18.67 -0.97
C ALA A 132 -3.75 -18.18 -1.79
N PRO A 133 -3.83 -16.99 -2.42
CA PRO A 133 -2.72 -16.39 -3.16
C PRO A 133 -1.42 -16.36 -2.33
N SER A 134 -0.28 -16.50 -2.98
CA SER A 134 1.02 -16.55 -2.29
C SER A 134 1.35 -15.28 -1.49
N ASP A 135 0.74 -14.17 -1.86
CA ASP A 135 0.84 -12.85 -1.23
C ASP A 135 -0.21 -12.59 -0.14
N ALA A 136 -1.18 -13.51 0.03
CA ALA A 136 -2.15 -13.38 1.10
C ALA A 136 -1.46 -13.32 2.48
N PRO A 137 -1.88 -12.41 3.37
CA PRO A 137 -1.24 -12.21 4.66
C PRO A 137 -1.42 -13.41 5.60
N ALA A 138 -0.50 -13.55 6.56
CA ALA A 138 -0.70 -14.30 7.79
C ALA A 138 -1.21 -13.35 8.88
N TYR A 139 -1.96 -13.88 9.84
CA TYR A 139 -2.53 -13.14 10.95
C TYR A 139 -2.06 -13.73 12.28
N TRP A 140 -1.74 -12.85 13.25
CA TRP A 140 -1.29 -13.25 14.60
C TRP A 140 -1.61 -12.17 15.64
N ASP A 141 -1.27 -12.40 16.91
CA ASP A 141 -1.53 -11.48 18.03
C ASP A 141 -3.01 -11.05 18.09
N TRP A 142 -3.90 -12.04 18.13
CA TRP A 142 -5.33 -11.82 18.26
C TRP A 142 -5.65 -11.28 19.64
N GLU A 143 -6.30 -10.13 19.71
CA GLU A 143 -6.75 -9.48 20.92
C GLU A 143 -8.25 -9.18 20.85
N THR A 144 -8.94 -9.39 21.97
CA THR A 144 -10.35 -9.05 22.10
C THR A 144 -10.50 -8.00 23.19
N THR A 145 -11.07 -6.85 22.84
CA THR A 145 -11.34 -5.74 23.77
C THR A 145 -12.83 -5.46 23.78
N ARG A 146 -13.39 -5.31 24.99
CA ARG A 146 -14.81 -4.96 25.16
C ARG A 146 -14.93 -3.53 25.67
N GLU A 147 -15.71 -2.71 24.97
CA GLU A 147 -16.04 -1.33 25.30
C GLU A 147 -17.56 -1.17 25.41
N GLY A 148 -18.09 -1.29 26.60
CA GLY A 148 -19.55 -1.25 26.83
C GLY A 148 -20.29 -2.39 26.14
N GLU A 149 -21.15 -2.06 25.18
CA GLU A 149 -21.96 -3.01 24.40
C GLU A 149 -21.27 -3.44 23.08
N THR A 150 -20.00 -3.05 22.88
CA THR A 150 -19.24 -3.32 21.66
C THR A 150 -18.00 -4.16 21.97
N VAL A 151 -17.72 -5.15 21.12
CA VAL A 151 -16.50 -5.97 21.16
C VAL A 151 -15.66 -5.70 19.92
N PHE A 152 -14.39 -5.46 20.12
CA PHE A 152 -13.40 -5.29 19.06
C PHE A 152 -12.43 -6.46 19.05
N ILE A 153 -12.31 -7.13 17.92
CA ILE A 153 -11.33 -8.18 17.67
C ILE A 153 -10.28 -7.60 16.74
N THR A 154 -9.06 -7.55 17.21
CA THR A 154 -7.92 -7.03 16.45
C THR A 154 -6.86 -8.09 16.27
N ALA A 155 -6.04 -7.95 15.25
CA ALA A 155 -4.91 -8.82 14.98
C ALA A 155 -3.78 -8.02 14.32
N ARG A 156 -2.63 -8.66 14.19
CA ARG A 156 -1.57 -8.20 13.31
C ARG A 156 -1.56 -9.00 12.03
N GLN A 157 -1.13 -8.37 10.95
CA GLN A 157 -0.96 -9.01 9.65
C GLN A 157 0.41 -8.72 9.05
N GLY A 158 0.89 -9.63 8.24
CA GLY A 158 2.15 -9.47 7.51
C GLY A 158 2.39 -10.62 6.56
N ARG A 159 3.58 -10.65 5.94
CA ARG A 159 3.93 -11.76 5.06
C ARG A 159 4.11 -13.04 5.85
N PRO A 160 3.60 -14.16 5.34
CA PRO A 160 3.82 -15.47 5.95
C PRO A 160 5.31 -15.76 6.11
N SER A 161 5.68 -16.31 7.27
CA SER A 161 7.06 -16.63 7.60
C SER A 161 7.10 -17.88 8.49
N PRO A 162 8.26 -18.50 8.73
CA PRO A 162 8.38 -19.58 9.71
C PRO A 162 8.02 -19.16 11.15
N ILE A 163 8.06 -17.85 11.46
CA ILE A 163 7.67 -17.30 12.77
C ILE A 163 6.16 -17.10 12.84
N HIS A 164 5.57 -16.63 11.76
CA HIS A 164 4.13 -16.39 11.63
C HIS A 164 3.62 -17.10 10.35
N PRO A 165 3.40 -18.43 10.42
CA PRO A 165 2.81 -19.19 9.31
C PRO A 165 1.34 -18.79 9.12
N ARG A 166 0.77 -19.16 7.98
CA ARG A 166 -0.68 -19.09 7.80
C ARG A 166 -1.30 -20.27 8.53
N GLU A 167 -2.03 -19.98 9.56
CA GLU A 167 -2.73 -20.99 10.37
C GLU A 167 -4.19 -20.58 10.56
N GLU A 168 -5.05 -21.57 10.71
CA GLU A 168 -6.42 -21.34 11.17
C GLU A 168 -6.40 -20.89 12.62
N TYR A 169 -7.26 -19.94 12.94
CA TYR A 169 -7.43 -19.46 14.29
C TYR A 169 -8.92 -19.54 14.68
N ALA A 170 -9.21 -20.05 15.86
CA ALA A 170 -10.56 -20.12 16.37
C ALA A 170 -10.65 -19.49 17.76
N MET A 171 -11.72 -18.76 18.00
CA MET A 171 -12.02 -18.16 19.30
C MET A 171 -13.51 -18.21 19.56
N THR A 172 -13.89 -18.34 20.84
CA THR A 172 -15.25 -18.16 21.33
C THR A 172 -15.33 -16.81 22.05
N ILE A 173 -16.33 -16.02 21.73
CA ILE A 173 -16.54 -14.67 22.27
C ILE A 173 -17.84 -14.69 23.06
N ASP A 174 -17.79 -14.21 24.31
CA ASP A 174 -18.97 -13.92 25.10
C ASP A 174 -19.65 -12.66 24.56
N VAL A 175 -20.87 -12.79 24.07
CA VAL A 175 -21.68 -11.71 23.53
C VAL A 175 -22.83 -11.31 24.45
N SER A 176 -22.81 -11.75 25.71
CA SER A 176 -23.81 -11.36 26.73
C SER A 176 -23.86 -9.83 26.86
N GLY A 177 -25.01 -9.23 26.55
CA GLY A 177 -25.21 -7.77 26.58
C GLY A 177 -24.33 -7.00 25.58
N VAL A 178 -23.83 -7.67 24.54
CA VAL A 178 -23.13 -7.05 23.39
C VAL A 178 -24.13 -6.76 22.30
N LYS A 179 -23.98 -5.63 21.63
CA LYS A 179 -24.79 -5.26 20.45
C LYS A 179 -24.00 -5.36 19.16
N GLU A 180 -22.69 -5.13 19.23
CA GLU A 180 -21.83 -5.06 18.05
C GLU A 180 -20.52 -5.79 18.28
N VAL A 181 -20.08 -6.53 17.27
CA VAL A 181 -18.73 -7.14 17.24
C VAL A 181 -18.04 -6.71 15.96
N TYR A 182 -16.87 -6.12 16.11
CA TYR A 182 -16.00 -5.71 15.00
C TYR A 182 -14.82 -6.65 14.87
N LEU A 183 -14.53 -7.06 13.64
CA LEU A 183 -13.35 -7.85 13.29
C LEU A 183 -12.41 -7.01 12.42
N CYS A 184 -11.27 -6.63 12.97
CA CYS A 184 -10.25 -5.83 12.28
C CYS A 184 -10.84 -4.60 11.58
N GLY A 185 -11.65 -3.82 12.32
CA GLY A 185 -12.27 -2.58 11.85
C GLY A 185 -13.61 -2.73 11.14
N VAL A 186 -14.01 -3.94 10.72
CA VAL A 186 -15.27 -4.18 10.00
C VAL A 186 -16.31 -4.81 10.90
N LEU A 187 -17.54 -4.31 10.90
CA LEU A 187 -18.65 -4.85 11.66
C LEU A 187 -18.93 -6.29 11.21
N LEU A 188 -18.86 -7.24 12.15
CA LEU A 188 -19.02 -8.66 11.89
C LEU A 188 -20.42 -9.18 12.30
N TRP A 189 -20.90 -8.68 13.41
CA TRP A 189 -22.12 -9.15 14.05
C TRP A 189 -22.82 -7.97 14.74
N GLN A 190 -24.14 -7.91 14.63
CA GLN A 190 -24.98 -6.89 15.26
C GLN A 190 -26.34 -7.48 15.60
N ASP A 191 -26.85 -7.25 16.82
CA ASP A 191 -28.18 -7.62 17.25
C ASP A 191 -28.57 -9.09 16.88
N ASP A 192 -27.73 -10.04 17.26
CA ASP A 192 -27.86 -11.50 17.00
C ASP A 192 -27.77 -11.91 15.52
N VAL A 193 -27.25 -11.03 14.67
CA VAL A 193 -27.11 -11.29 13.23
C VAL A 193 -25.64 -11.17 12.77
N THR A 194 -25.15 -12.25 12.15
CA THR A 194 -23.85 -12.21 11.44
C THR A 194 -24.01 -11.49 10.12
N LEU A 195 -23.14 -10.52 9.86
CA LEU A 195 -23.17 -9.69 8.66
C LEU A 195 -22.24 -10.24 7.60
N THR A 196 -22.74 -10.40 6.38
CA THR A 196 -21.95 -10.80 5.22
C THR A 196 -21.30 -9.58 4.55
N ALA A 197 -20.14 -9.78 3.93
CA ALA A 197 -19.45 -8.69 3.22
C ALA A 197 -20.29 -8.12 2.07
N ASP A 198 -20.98 -8.99 1.33
CA ASP A 198 -21.85 -8.60 0.21
C ASP A 198 -23.00 -7.72 0.68
N ALA A 199 -23.72 -8.14 1.73
CA ALA A 199 -24.81 -7.34 2.27
C ALA A 199 -24.35 -5.99 2.80
N GLN A 200 -23.19 -5.93 3.47
CA GLN A 200 -22.60 -4.67 3.96
C GLN A 200 -22.20 -3.75 2.79
N SER A 201 -21.59 -4.28 1.75
CA SER A 201 -21.19 -3.52 0.55
C SER A 201 -22.40 -2.90 -0.15
N VAL A 202 -23.48 -3.68 -0.25
CA VAL A 202 -24.75 -3.21 -0.83
C VAL A 202 -25.42 -2.19 0.09
N TYR A 203 -25.46 -2.44 1.40
CA TYR A 203 -26.03 -1.53 2.40
C TYR A 203 -25.34 -0.16 2.41
N ALA A 204 -24.02 -0.11 2.22
CA ALA A 204 -23.24 1.12 2.14
C ALA A 204 -23.63 2.00 0.94
N CYS A 205 -24.27 1.43 -0.10
CA CYS A 205 -24.75 2.15 -1.28
C CYS A 205 -26.16 2.74 -1.12
N ARG A 206 -26.77 2.68 0.07
CA ARG A 206 -28.11 3.26 0.30
C ARG A 206 -28.16 4.74 -0.08
N THR A 207 -29.30 5.20 -0.58
CA THR A 207 -29.51 6.58 -1.00
C THR A 207 -30.92 7.07 -0.65
N PRO A 208 -31.08 8.33 -0.22
CA PRO A 208 -32.41 8.85 0.09
C PRO A 208 -33.26 9.15 -1.17
N TYR A 209 -32.65 9.28 -2.35
CA TYR A 209 -33.35 9.82 -3.51
C TYR A 209 -33.22 8.94 -4.74
N VAL A 210 -34.37 8.50 -5.29
CA VAL A 210 -34.46 7.80 -6.57
C VAL A 210 -33.99 8.67 -7.76
N GLY A 211 -33.99 9.99 -7.63
CA GLY A 211 -33.46 10.89 -8.64
C GLY A 211 -31.93 10.97 -8.74
N ASP A 212 -31.20 10.39 -7.78
CA ASP A 212 -29.74 10.30 -7.82
C ASP A 212 -29.27 9.12 -8.66
N ALA A 213 -29.32 9.26 -9.98
CA ALA A 213 -28.95 8.20 -10.91
C ALA A 213 -27.53 7.66 -10.70
N PRO A 214 -26.49 8.45 -10.37
CA PRO A 214 -25.18 7.92 -10.02
C PRO A 214 -25.19 7.03 -8.76
N ALA A 215 -25.94 7.39 -7.71
CA ALA A 215 -26.08 6.56 -6.51
C ALA A 215 -26.82 5.26 -6.80
N LEU A 216 -27.92 5.32 -7.56
CA LEU A 216 -28.64 4.14 -8.02
C LEU A 216 -27.76 3.21 -8.85
N GLY A 217 -26.91 3.77 -9.73
CA GLY A 217 -25.95 2.99 -10.51
C GLY A 217 -24.95 2.24 -9.63
N ARG A 218 -24.41 2.87 -8.58
CA ARG A 218 -23.54 2.20 -7.61
C ARG A 218 -24.25 1.09 -6.83
N LEU A 219 -25.48 1.35 -6.38
CA LEU A 219 -26.31 0.36 -5.67
C LEU A 219 -26.61 -0.85 -6.55
N ALA A 220 -27.04 -0.61 -7.78
CA ALA A 220 -27.32 -1.67 -8.72
C ALA A 220 -26.06 -2.49 -9.07
N GLN A 221 -24.92 -1.82 -9.28
CA GLN A 221 -23.65 -2.50 -9.52
C GLN A 221 -23.21 -3.35 -8.34
N ALA A 222 -23.38 -2.89 -7.10
CA ALA A 222 -23.09 -3.66 -5.90
C ALA A 222 -23.96 -4.92 -5.83
N LEU A 223 -25.26 -4.82 -6.16
CA LEU A 223 -26.16 -5.99 -6.24
C LEU A 223 -25.77 -6.96 -7.37
N VAL A 224 -25.32 -6.46 -8.52
CA VAL A 224 -24.81 -7.31 -9.62
C VAL A 224 -23.55 -8.04 -9.17
N GLN A 225 -22.61 -7.36 -8.53
CA GLN A 225 -21.37 -7.96 -8.02
C GLN A 225 -21.64 -9.01 -6.93
N ALA A 226 -22.65 -8.79 -6.09
CA ALA A 226 -23.11 -9.76 -5.09
C ALA A 226 -23.95 -10.91 -5.69
N GLY A 227 -24.13 -10.96 -7.02
CA GLY A 227 -24.92 -11.98 -7.70
C GLY A 227 -26.43 -11.90 -7.47
N ARG A 228 -26.93 -10.78 -6.92
CA ARG A 228 -28.34 -10.59 -6.57
C ARG A 228 -29.18 -10.03 -7.71
N LEU A 229 -28.62 -9.15 -8.51
CA LEU A 229 -29.30 -8.53 -9.64
C LEU A 229 -28.66 -9.04 -10.94
N PRO A 230 -29.45 -9.43 -11.96
CA PRO A 230 -28.94 -9.70 -13.29
C PRO A 230 -28.34 -8.43 -13.91
N ASP A 231 -27.25 -8.57 -14.64
CA ASP A 231 -26.65 -7.48 -15.42
C ASP A 231 -27.35 -7.33 -16.80
N GLY A 232 -26.98 -6.32 -17.57
CA GLY A 232 -27.44 -6.12 -18.95
C GLY A 232 -28.76 -5.38 -19.08
N TYR A 233 -29.08 -4.48 -18.18
CA TYR A 233 -30.28 -3.61 -18.22
C TYR A 233 -29.92 -2.15 -18.48
N THR A 234 -30.91 -1.38 -18.91
CA THR A 234 -30.93 0.09 -18.85
C THR A 234 -31.90 0.55 -17.75
N MET A 235 -31.71 1.77 -17.22
CA MET A 235 -32.53 2.30 -16.14
C MET A 235 -33.47 3.37 -16.66
N GLU A 236 -34.75 3.30 -16.24
CA GLU A 236 -35.73 4.37 -16.40
C GLU A 236 -36.26 4.79 -15.03
N LEU A 237 -36.30 6.09 -14.79
CA LEU A 237 -36.74 6.67 -13.52
C LEU A 237 -38.01 7.51 -13.74
N GLN A 238 -39.05 7.17 -13.03
CA GLN A 238 -40.28 7.99 -12.96
C GLN A 238 -40.30 8.71 -11.62
N THR A 239 -40.10 10.04 -11.68
CA THR A 239 -40.00 10.92 -10.47
C THR A 239 -40.98 12.10 -10.54
N SER A 240 -41.88 12.12 -11.50
CA SER A 240 -42.84 13.22 -11.69
C SER A 240 -44.05 13.16 -10.75
N HIS A 241 -44.38 11.98 -10.25
CA HIS A 241 -45.47 11.74 -9.31
C HIS A 241 -45.18 10.52 -8.42
N THR A 242 -45.78 10.46 -7.26
CA THR A 242 -45.72 9.31 -6.36
C THR A 242 -46.73 8.22 -6.75
N PRO A 243 -46.45 6.96 -6.55
CA PRO A 243 -45.17 6.39 -6.07
C PRO A 243 -44.05 6.57 -7.10
N TYR A 244 -42.85 6.94 -6.64
CA TYR A 244 -41.68 7.01 -7.53
C TYR A 244 -41.27 5.60 -7.91
N ARG A 245 -40.86 5.44 -9.18
CA ARG A 245 -40.58 4.13 -9.76
C ARG A 245 -39.17 4.09 -10.38
N TRP A 246 -38.51 2.98 -10.16
CA TRP A 246 -37.26 2.60 -10.84
C TRP A 246 -37.55 1.38 -11.71
N THR A 247 -37.41 1.52 -13.02
CA THR A 247 -37.61 0.43 -14.00
C THR A 247 -36.25 -0.06 -14.51
N LEU A 248 -36.04 -1.37 -14.48
CA LEU A 248 -34.89 -2.06 -15.05
C LEU A 248 -35.35 -2.66 -16.41
N CYS A 249 -34.83 -2.11 -17.50
CA CYS A 249 -35.22 -2.54 -18.85
C CYS A 249 -34.19 -3.52 -19.40
N TYR A 250 -34.54 -4.79 -19.46
CA TYR A 250 -33.68 -5.87 -19.96
C TYR A 250 -33.88 -6.12 -21.46
N HIS A 251 -32.92 -6.82 -22.08
CA HIS A 251 -33.07 -7.35 -23.40
C HIS A 251 -33.97 -8.60 -23.39
N ALA A 252 -34.47 -9.01 -24.54
CA ALA A 252 -35.31 -10.21 -24.66
C ALA A 252 -34.59 -11.45 -24.15
N PRO A 253 -35.19 -12.22 -23.23
CA PRO A 253 -34.67 -13.52 -22.82
C PRO A 253 -34.66 -14.47 -24.05
N ALA A 254 -33.61 -15.27 -24.18
CA ALA A 254 -33.47 -16.18 -25.33
C ALA A 254 -34.32 -17.46 -25.19
N SER A 255 -34.83 -17.73 -23.97
CA SER A 255 -35.65 -18.92 -23.69
C SER A 255 -36.59 -18.67 -22.50
N PRO A 256 -37.69 -19.45 -22.37
CA PRO A 256 -38.56 -19.40 -21.19
C PRO A 256 -37.84 -19.66 -19.87
N ALA A 257 -36.80 -20.49 -19.87
CA ALA A 257 -36.02 -20.76 -18.66
C ALA A 257 -35.17 -19.55 -18.25
N GLU A 258 -34.66 -18.76 -19.20
CA GLU A 258 -33.98 -17.49 -18.91
C GLU A 258 -34.96 -16.43 -18.43
N GLU A 259 -36.15 -16.40 -18.97
CA GLU A 259 -37.24 -15.53 -18.54
C GLU A 259 -37.62 -15.80 -17.07
N ASP A 260 -37.85 -17.06 -16.72
CA ASP A 260 -38.14 -17.48 -15.35
C ASP A 260 -37.00 -17.14 -14.38
N LEU A 261 -35.74 -17.32 -14.83
CA LEU A 261 -34.57 -17.00 -14.01
C LEU A 261 -34.43 -15.49 -13.81
N LEU A 262 -34.63 -14.69 -14.88
CA LEU A 262 -34.62 -13.24 -14.83
C LEU A 262 -35.66 -12.73 -13.82
N ASN A 263 -36.91 -13.18 -13.97
CA ASN A 263 -38.01 -12.77 -13.11
C ASN A 263 -37.74 -13.11 -11.64
N ARG A 264 -37.32 -14.32 -11.32
CA ARG A 264 -36.98 -14.73 -9.93
C ARG A 264 -35.87 -13.87 -9.34
N ARG A 265 -34.79 -13.59 -10.12
CA ARG A 265 -33.67 -12.78 -9.63
C ARG A 265 -34.07 -11.34 -9.38
N VAL A 266 -34.80 -10.71 -10.30
CA VAL A 266 -35.23 -9.33 -10.12
C VAL A 266 -36.29 -9.24 -9.00
N GLU A 267 -37.20 -10.18 -8.90
CA GLU A 267 -38.18 -10.25 -7.82
C GLU A 267 -37.51 -10.37 -6.44
N ALA A 268 -36.44 -11.16 -6.32
CA ALA A 268 -35.66 -11.26 -5.08
C ALA A 268 -34.82 -10.01 -4.79
N ALA A 269 -34.37 -9.27 -5.81
CA ALA A 269 -33.61 -8.04 -5.66
C ALA A 269 -34.48 -6.81 -5.36
N ALA A 270 -35.71 -6.78 -5.82
CA ALA A 270 -36.61 -5.63 -5.69
C ALA A 270 -36.84 -5.18 -4.23
N PRO A 271 -37.01 -6.09 -3.23
CA PRO A 271 -37.08 -5.70 -1.83
C PRO A 271 -35.82 -4.96 -1.34
N LEU A 272 -34.64 -5.40 -1.78
CA LEU A 272 -33.37 -4.78 -1.40
C LEU A 272 -33.28 -3.36 -1.96
N LEU A 273 -33.68 -3.15 -3.22
CA LEU A 273 -33.75 -1.83 -3.86
C LEU A 273 -34.76 -0.93 -3.14
N LEU A 274 -35.96 -1.44 -2.85
CA LEU A 274 -37.01 -0.70 -2.12
C LEU A 274 -36.56 -0.33 -0.71
N ALA A 275 -35.86 -1.18 0.01
CA ALA A 275 -35.34 -0.89 1.33
C ALA A 275 -34.27 0.23 1.33
N LEU A 276 -33.35 0.17 0.36
CA LEU A 276 -32.15 1.03 0.34
C LEU A 276 -32.32 2.38 -0.35
N VAL A 277 -33.46 2.63 -1.02
CA VAL A 277 -33.76 3.94 -1.62
C VAL A 277 -34.99 4.50 -0.91
N ASP A 278 -34.78 5.50 -0.03
CA ASP A 278 -35.80 5.91 0.95
C ASP A 278 -37.12 6.35 0.31
N ASN A 279 -37.08 7.12 -0.78
CA ASN A 279 -38.29 7.63 -1.44
C ASN A 279 -38.78 6.75 -2.60
N LEU A 280 -38.18 5.58 -2.86
CA LEU A 280 -38.62 4.65 -3.89
C LEU A 280 -39.87 3.92 -3.42
N GLY A 281 -40.93 3.97 -4.21
CA GLY A 281 -42.21 3.29 -3.91
C GLY A 281 -42.44 2.03 -4.74
N GLU A 282 -41.85 1.97 -5.93
CA GLU A 282 -42.02 0.85 -6.86
C GLU A 282 -40.73 0.48 -7.58
N VAL A 283 -40.47 -0.81 -7.73
CA VAL A 283 -39.48 -1.37 -8.65
C VAL A 283 -40.21 -2.10 -9.77
N ALA A 284 -39.86 -1.77 -10.99
CA ALA A 284 -40.38 -2.47 -12.16
C ALA A 284 -39.23 -3.06 -12.98
N TRP A 285 -39.54 -4.11 -13.73
CA TRP A 285 -38.62 -4.62 -14.76
C TRP A 285 -39.39 -4.99 -16.00
N SER A 286 -38.75 -4.80 -17.14
CA SER A 286 -39.38 -5.04 -18.44
C SER A 286 -38.41 -5.71 -19.40
N TYR A 287 -38.94 -6.48 -20.30
CA TYR A 287 -38.22 -7.12 -21.41
C TYR A 287 -39.20 -7.38 -22.59
N PRO A 288 -38.70 -7.42 -23.85
CA PRO A 288 -39.50 -7.85 -24.98
C PRO A 288 -39.81 -9.36 -24.90
N SER A 289 -41.05 -9.75 -25.07
CA SER A 289 -41.45 -11.15 -25.24
C SER A 289 -41.08 -11.71 -26.61
N ALA A 290 -41.19 -13.03 -26.79
CA ALA A 290 -40.98 -13.71 -28.08
C ALA A 290 -41.89 -13.18 -29.19
N ASP A 291 -43.06 -12.67 -28.84
CA ASP A 291 -44.06 -12.11 -29.79
C ASP A 291 -43.81 -10.63 -30.06
N GLY A 292 -42.76 -10.03 -29.48
CA GLY A 292 -42.38 -8.62 -29.65
C GLY A 292 -43.17 -7.64 -28.80
N GLU A 293 -44.05 -8.12 -27.91
CA GLU A 293 -44.71 -7.28 -26.91
C GLU A 293 -43.79 -7.04 -25.72
N THR A 294 -43.88 -5.87 -25.10
CA THR A 294 -43.13 -5.57 -23.84
C THR A 294 -43.87 -6.14 -22.64
N VAL A 295 -43.24 -7.10 -21.99
CA VAL A 295 -43.67 -7.60 -20.68
C VAL A 295 -43.16 -6.66 -19.57
N VAL A 296 -44.04 -6.28 -18.66
CA VAL A 296 -43.68 -5.42 -17.51
C VAL A 296 -44.17 -6.04 -16.23
N HIS A 297 -43.24 -6.21 -15.30
CA HIS A 297 -43.54 -6.60 -13.93
C HIS A 297 -43.32 -5.40 -13.00
N THR A 298 -44.12 -5.31 -11.93
CA THR A 298 -44.00 -4.24 -10.93
C THR A 298 -44.19 -4.82 -9.54
N LEU A 299 -43.31 -4.42 -8.64
CA LEU A 299 -43.41 -4.73 -7.23
C LEU A 299 -43.44 -3.43 -6.43
N SER A 300 -44.54 -3.19 -5.73
CA SER A 300 -44.72 -2.00 -4.90
C SER A 300 -44.32 -2.26 -3.45
N GLN A 301 -44.01 -1.18 -2.75
CA GLN A 301 -43.75 -1.23 -1.31
C GLN A 301 -44.93 -1.84 -0.53
N GLU A 302 -46.17 -1.49 -0.90
CA GLU A 302 -47.38 -2.02 -0.25
C GLU A 302 -47.49 -3.54 -0.42
N ARG A 303 -47.23 -4.03 -1.64
CA ARG A 303 -47.29 -5.49 -1.93
C ARG A 303 -46.20 -6.25 -1.15
N LEU A 304 -45.02 -5.67 -1.03
CA LEU A 304 -43.93 -6.28 -0.24
C LEU A 304 -44.27 -6.29 1.26
N SER A 305 -44.86 -5.23 1.78
CA SER A 305 -45.28 -5.17 3.17
C SER A 305 -46.28 -6.32 3.53
N GLU A 306 -47.13 -6.71 2.58
CA GLU A 306 -48.00 -7.87 2.74
C GLU A 306 -47.23 -9.21 2.76
N ILE A 307 -46.21 -9.33 1.89
CA ILE A 307 -45.42 -10.57 1.74
C ILE A 307 -44.42 -10.76 2.89
N LEU A 308 -43.83 -9.64 3.37
CA LEU A 308 -42.80 -9.62 4.41
C LEU A 308 -43.39 -9.26 5.80
N GLY A 309 -44.67 -9.39 6.02
CA GLY A 309 -45.40 -8.82 7.15
C GLY A 309 -44.87 -9.12 8.57
N ASP A 310 -44.03 -10.12 8.73
CA ASP A 310 -43.34 -10.46 9.96
C ASP A 310 -41.96 -9.79 10.10
N LEU A 311 -41.39 -9.30 8.99
CA LEU A 311 -40.11 -8.61 8.99
C LEU A 311 -40.33 -7.11 9.25
N ALA A 312 -39.64 -6.55 10.25
CA ALA A 312 -39.66 -5.12 10.61
C ALA A 312 -41.10 -4.52 10.75
N GLY A 313 -42.08 -5.35 11.13
CA GLY A 313 -43.48 -4.91 11.29
C GLY A 313 -44.18 -4.54 10.00
N GLY A 314 -43.72 -5.05 8.86
CA GLY A 314 -44.30 -4.81 7.54
C GLY A 314 -43.77 -3.55 6.82
N ASP A 315 -42.89 -2.79 7.44
CA ASP A 315 -42.26 -1.64 6.79
C ASP A 315 -40.92 -2.01 6.16
N ILE A 316 -40.87 -2.11 4.83
CA ILE A 316 -39.65 -2.44 4.08
C ILE A 316 -38.52 -1.39 4.32
N LYS A 317 -38.84 -0.13 4.59
CA LYS A 317 -37.86 0.91 4.89
C LYS A 317 -37.19 0.70 6.24
N ALA A 318 -37.90 0.11 7.20
CA ALA A 318 -37.35 -0.25 8.50
C ALA A 318 -36.25 -1.32 8.38
N CYS A 319 -36.32 -2.16 7.35
CA CYS A 319 -35.25 -3.13 7.05
C CYS A 319 -33.90 -2.49 6.68
N ALA A 320 -33.85 -1.22 6.36
CA ALA A 320 -32.59 -0.49 6.07
C ALA A 320 -32.16 0.47 7.21
N GLN A 321 -32.77 0.40 8.40
CA GLN A 321 -32.41 1.25 9.54
C GLN A 321 -31.09 0.83 10.20
N SER A 322 -30.72 -0.44 10.10
CA SER A 322 -29.42 -0.94 10.58
C SER A 322 -28.86 -2.02 9.65
N PRO A 323 -27.54 -2.24 9.68
CA PRO A 323 -26.93 -3.37 8.95
C PRO A 323 -27.56 -4.73 9.30
N ALA A 324 -27.87 -4.96 10.57
CA ALA A 324 -28.51 -6.20 11.02
C ALA A 324 -29.93 -6.37 10.45
N ALA A 325 -30.73 -5.30 10.46
CA ALA A 325 -32.06 -5.34 9.87
C ALA A 325 -32.00 -5.61 8.36
N PHE A 326 -31.05 -5.00 7.66
CA PHE A 326 -30.83 -5.24 6.24
C PHE A 326 -30.34 -6.67 5.97
N GLN A 327 -29.47 -7.21 6.81
CA GLN A 327 -29.01 -8.60 6.68
C GLN A 327 -30.17 -9.61 6.86
N LYS A 328 -31.11 -9.34 7.76
CA LYS A 328 -32.31 -10.17 7.89
C LYS A 328 -33.14 -10.18 6.59
N LEU A 329 -33.33 -9.01 5.97
CA LEU A 329 -33.98 -8.90 4.66
C LEU A 329 -33.18 -9.65 3.58
N TRP A 330 -31.87 -9.46 3.56
CA TRP A 330 -30.95 -10.15 2.65
C TRP A 330 -31.10 -11.67 2.73
N ASN A 331 -31.06 -12.24 3.93
CA ASN A 331 -31.22 -13.68 4.15
C ASN A 331 -32.61 -14.18 3.72
N ARG A 332 -33.66 -13.37 3.92
CA ARG A 332 -35.02 -13.71 3.49
C ARG A 332 -35.16 -13.78 1.98
N THR A 333 -34.51 -12.83 1.26
CA THR A 333 -34.52 -12.82 -0.20
C THR A 333 -33.62 -13.90 -0.82
N ASP A 334 -32.64 -14.45 -0.08
CA ASP A 334 -31.88 -15.64 -0.46
C ASP A 334 -32.80 -16.88 -0.64
N ALA A 335 -33.69 -17.09 0.28
CA ALA A 335 -34.64 -18.20 0.22
C ALA A 335 -35.49 -18.14 -1.08
N TRP A 336 -35.84 -16.94 -1.54
CA TRP A 336 -36.58 -16.79 -2.81
C TRP A 336 -35.72 -17.09 -4.05
N LEU A 337 -34.44 -16.75 -4.03
CA LEU A 337 -33.52 -17.05 -5.12
C LEU A 337 -33.29 -18.56 -5.30
N TYR A 338 -33.12 -19.27 -4.23
CA TYR A 338 -32.72 -20.68 -4.26
C TYR A 338 -33.88 -21.66 -4.03
N GLY A 339 -35.09 -21.16 -3.79
CA GLY A 339 -36.28 -21.98 -3.68
C GLY A 339 -36.38 -22.80 -2.38
N GLU A 340 -35.70 -22.37 -1.33
CA GLU A 340 -35.83 -22.87 0.01
C GLU A 340 -37.08 -22.22 0.65
N SER A 341 -38.18 -22.93 0.60
CA SER A 341 -39.48 -22.53 1.20
C SER A 341 -39.59 -22.99 2.65
#